data_a7b840f53d98e26442b0f300b0451ff2
#
_entry.id   a7b840f53d98e26442b0f300b0451ff2
#
_cell.length_a   1.000
_cell.length_b   1.000
_cell.length_c   1.000
_cell.angle_alpha   90.00
_cell.angle_beta   90.00
_cell.angle_gamma   90.00
#
_symmetry.space_group_name_H-M   'P 1'
#
loop_
_entity.id
_entity.type
_entity.pdbx_description
1 polymer ?
#
loop_
_entity_poly.entity_id
_entity_poly.type
_entity_poly.pdbx_seq_one_letter_code
_entity_poly.pdbx_strand_id
1 'polypeptide(L)'
;DIDRVLGFSQHVTVMNQGEVLMTATPTEVRADQRVQEIYTGRGTPPVTEREAGEVRERAPVLRFTGVNAYYGKSHILNDATLDVGEGEIVALLGRNGAGKSTLLKTIAGLVRARTGAIELDGRDITGLPAPQIARLGVGYVPQGRGLFAGMTVADNLALGRLARATDGSRGVVWSEEKIFEYFPRLKERMHVAADYLSGGEQQMAAVARALSGNVSLLLLDEPFEGLAPTVVQELFRVFDKLRRHVSIVIVEHNLDLVLALADRVFALERGEVFHQGPAEPLLTDLDFRKQILWL
;
A
#
# COMPACT_ATOMS: atom_id res chain seq x y z
N ASP A 1 0.69 6.53 19.36
CA ASP A 1 -0.76 6.49 19.65
C ASP A 1 -1.13 7.76 20.42
N ILE A 2 -1.67 8.76 19.67
CA ILE A 2 -1.97 10.09 20.22
C ILE A 2 -3.08 10.02 21.28
N ASP A 3 -4.05 9.13 21.11
CA ASP A 3 -5.16 8.98 22.03
C ASP A 3 -4.70 8.47 23.41
N ARG A 4 -3.69 7.61 23.44
CA ARG A 4 -3.06 7.19 24.69
C ARG A 4 -2.36 8.36 25.40
N VAL A 5 -1.59 9.16 24.65
CA VAL A 5 -0.90 10.34 25.22
C VAL A 5 -1.92 11.33 25.78
N LEU A 6 -2.97 11.63 25.01
CA LEU A 6 -4.07 12.50 25.43
C LEU A 6 -4.85 11.94 26.64
N GLY A 7 -4.86 10.61 26.84
CA GLY A 7 -5.59 9.95 27.94
C GLY A 7 -4.98 10.10 29.32
N PHE A 8 -3.66 10.35 29.43
CA PHE A 8 -2.98 10.47 30.75
C PHE A 8 -2.27 11.81 30.97
N SER A 9 -2.22 12.68 29.95
CA SER A 9 -1.57 14.00 30.04
C SER A 9 -2.51 15.06 30.60
N GLN A 10 -1.99 15.99 31.38
CA GLN A 10 -2.74 17.15 31.85
C GLN A 10 -2.62 18.33 30.86
N HIS A 11 -1.46 18.48 30.25
CA HIS A 11 -1.19 19.47 29.19
C HIS A 11 -0.40 18.79 28.08
N VAL A 12 -0.66 19.19 26.86
CA VAL A 12 0.02 18.67 25.65
C VAL A 12 0.51 19.85 24.82
N THR A 13 1.80 19.83 24.49
CA THR A 13 2.38 20.73 23.52
C THR A 13 2.44 20.06 22.17
N VAL A 14 1.77 20.63 21.20
CA VAL A 14 1.75 20.15 19.82
C VAL A 14 2.76 20.93 19.02
N MET A 15 3.65 20.23 18.35
CA MET A 15 4.70 20.80 17.50
C MET A 15 4.55 20.36 16.05
N ASN A 16 4.84 21.26 15.12
CA ASN A 16 4.91 20.97 13.70
C ASN A 16 6.14 21.65 13.09
N GLN A 17 6.97 20.91 12.36
CA GLN A 17 8.19 21.41 11.69
C GLN A 17 9.13 22.23 12.57
N GLY A 18 9.20 21.89 13.87
CA GLY A 18 10.05 22.59 14.84
C GLY A 18 9.39 23.79 15.53
N GLU A 19 8.17 24.16 15.15
CA GLU A 19 7.39 25.24 15.77
C GLU A 19 6.30 24.68 16.69
N VAL A 20 6.04 25.38 17.81
CA VAL A 20 4.94 25.06 18.71
C VAL A 20 3.64 25.59 18.10
N LEU A 21 2.71 24.71 17.76
CA LEU A 21 1.38 25.07 17.26
C LEU A 21 0.46 25.54 18.38
N MET A 22 0.47 24.78 19.49
CA MET A 22 -0.29 25.10 20.69
C MET A 22 0.22 24.31 21.89
N THR A 23 -0.05 24.84 23.09
CA THR A 23 0.03 24.11 24.36
C THR A 23 -1.32 24.25 25.04
N ALA A 24 -2.01 23.15 25.27
CA ALA A 24 -3.38 23.16 25.79
C ALA A 24 -3.72 21.85 26.51
N THR A 25 -4.93 21.79 27.07
CA THR A 25 -5.46 20.55 27.65
C THR A 25 -5.74 19.51 26.54
N PRO A 26 -5.75 18.21 26.86
CA PRO A 26 -6.08 17.14 25.90
C PRO A 26 -7.41 17.37 25.15
N THR A 27 -8.40 17.95 25.82
CA THR A 27 -9.71 18.24 25.22
C THR A 27 -9.62 19.33 24.16
N GLU A 28 -8.90 20.41 24.45
CA GLU A 28 -8.68 21.52 23.51
C GLU A 28 -7.82 21.06 22.31
N VAL A 29 -6.77 20.28 22.58
CA VAL A 29 -5.92 19.70 21.52
C VAL A 29 -6.72 18.82 20.59
N ARG A 30 -7.64 17.98 21.10
CA ARG A 30 -8.55 17.17 20.28
C ARG A 30 -9.53 17.99 19.45
N ALA A 31 -9.96 19.13 19.96
CA ALA A 31 -10.93 19.99 19.28
C ALA A 31 -10.30 20.94 18.25
N ASP A 32 -8.97 21.17 18.32
CA ASP A 32 -8.30 22.08 17.38
C ASP A 32 -8.18 21.46 15.98
N GLN A 33 -8.81 22.10 15.01
CA GLN A 33 -8.86 21.63 13.64
C GLN A 33 -7.47 21.50 13.00
N ARG A 34 -6.53 22.40 13.30
CA ARG A 34 -5.14 22.36 12.77
C ARG A 34 -4.39 21.14 13.28
N VAL A 35 -4.62 20.80 14.56
CA VAL A 35 -4.05 19.59 15.16
C VAL A 35 -4.64 18.34 14.53
N GLN A 36 -5.97 18.32 14.31
CA GLN A 36 -6.62 17.21 13.63
C GLN A 36 -6.09 17.02 12.20
N GLU A 37 -5.95 18.10 11.45
CA GLU A 37 -5.42 18.05 10.07
C GLU A 37 -3.98 17.52 10.02
N ILE A 38 -3.13 17.91 10.99
CA ILE A 38 -1.71 17.56 11.00
C ILE A 38 -1.44 16.16 11.55
N TYR A 39 -2.14 15.77 12.62
CA TYR A 39 -1.81 14.53 13.36
C TYR A 39 -2.77 13.37 13.12
N THR A 40 -4.02 13.63 12.75
CA THR A 40 -5.00 12.57 12.50
C THR A 40 -5.19 12.28 11.01
N GLY A 41 -4.63 13.14 10.16
CA GLY A 41 -4.86 13.03 8.72
C GLY A 41 -6.35 13.15 8.33
N ARG A 42 -7.20 13.68 9.25
CA ARG A 42 -8.62 13.93 8.99
C ARG A 42 -8.84 15.21 8.17
N GLY A 43 -7.98 15.45 7.18
CA GLY A 43 -8.38 16.23 6.02
C GLY A 43 -9.31 15.36 5.18
N THR A 44 -10.31 15.97 4.56
CA THR A 44 -11.15 15.27 3.56
C THR A 44 -10.22 14.49 2.62
N PRO A 45 -10.42 13.16 2.45
CA PRO A 45 -9.59 12.38 1.53
C PRO A 45 -9.54 13.10 0.19
N PRO A 46 -8.40 13.12 -0.51
CA PRO A 46 -8.35 13.71 -1.83
C PRO A 46 -9.45 13.11 -2.69
N VAL A 47 -10.18 13.95 -3.44
CA VAL A 47 -11.20 13.47 -4.37
C VAL A 47 -10.47 12.64 -5.43
N THR A 48 -10.84 11.38 -5.57
CA THR A 48 -10.36 10.54 -6.66
C THR A 48 -10.97 10.99 -7.98
N GLU A 49 -10.25 10.86 -9.08
CA GLU A 49 -10.80 11.02 -10.44
C GLU A 49 -11.72 9.83 -10.81
N ARG A 50 -12.37 9.26 -9.81
CA ARG A 50 -13.23 8.09 -9.95
C ARG A 50 -14.49 8.50 -10.72
N GLU A 51 -14.69 7.95 -11.91
CA GLU A 51 -16.02 7.89 -12.50
C GLU A 51 -16.86 6.95 -11.65
N ALA A 52 -17.82 7.51 -10.92
CA ALA A 52 -18.73 6.75 -10.07
C ALA A 52 -19.49 5.72 -10.92
N GLY A 53 -19.34 4.45 -10.65
CA GLY A 53 -20.31 3.42 -10.96
C GLY A 53 -20.08 2.61 -12.19
N GLU A 54 -19.21 1.76 -12.38
CA GLU A 54 -19.41 0.47 -13.04
C GLU A 54 -18.45 -0.53 -12.42
N VAL A 55 -19.00 -1.53 -11.73
CA VAL A 55 -18.30 -2.80 -11.48
C VAL A 55 -18.19 -3.47 -12.86
N ARG A 56 -17.20 -3.03 -13.66
CA ARG A 56 -16.87 -3.73 -14.91
C ARG A 56 -16.34 -5.09 -14.50
N GLU A 57 -16.82 -6.16 -15.13
CA GLU A 57 -16.13 -7.45 -15.10
C GLU A 57 -14.73 -7.23 -15.67
N ARG A 58 -13.77 -7.05 -14.78
CA ARG A 58 -12.37 -6.86 -15.15
C ARG A 58 -11.72 -8.24 -15.26
N ALA A 59 -10.93 -8.44 -16.29
CA ALA A 59 -10.12 -9.66 -16.38
C ALA A 59 -9.22 -9.76 -15.13
N PRO A 60 -9.19 -10.90 -14.43
CA PRO A 60 -8.38 -11.04 -13.23
C PRO A 60 -6.89 -11.06 -13.59
N VAL A 61 -6.13 -10.15 -13.00
CA VAL A 61 -4.66 -10.13 -13.03
C VAL A 61 -4.11 -11.09 -11.99
N LEU A 62 -4.72 -11.15 -10.81
CA LEU A 62 -4.34 -12.07 -9.74
C LEU A 62 -5.55 -12.91 -9.33
N ARG A 63 -5.33 -14.23 -9.18
CA ARG A 63 -6.21 -15.14 -8.43
C ARG A 63 -5.42 -15.80 -7.32
N PHE A 64 -5.99 -15.81 -6.13
CA PHE A 64 -5.41 -16.39 -4.93
C PHE A 64 -6.48 -17.25 -4.28
N THR A 65 -6.36 -18.58 -4.41
CA THR A 65 -7.46 -19.53 -4.16
C THR A 65 -7.07 -20.58 -3.12
N GLY A 66 -7.76 -20.58 -1.98
CA GLY A 66 -7.60 -21.59 -0.93
C GLY A 66 -6.19 -21.68 -0.38
N VAL A 67 -5.50 -20.55 -0.30
CA VAL A 67 -4.06 -20.54 0.03
C VAL A 67 -3.84 -20.64 1.53
N ASN A 68 -2.98 -21.59 1.91
CA ASN A 68 -2.50 -21.77 3.27
C ASN A 68 -0.99 -21.46 3.33
N ALA A 69 -0.60 -20.60 4.26
CA ALA A 69 0.80 -20.21 4.48
C ALA A 69 1.18 -20.27 5.95
N TYR A 70 2.45 -20.58 6.21
CA TYR A 70 2.96 -20.86 7.55
C TYR A 70 4.31 -20.20 7.79
N TYR A 71 4.54 -19.76 9.05
CA TYR A 71 5.88 -19.53 9.59
C TYR A 71 6.23 -20.66 10.56
N GLY A 72 7.07 -21.58 10.12
CA GLY A 72 7.38 -22.78 10.89
C GLY A 72 6.11 -23.62 11.12
N LYS A 73 5.66 -23.69 12.38
CA LYS A 73 4.42 -24.39 12.77
C LYS A 73 3.19 -23.48 12.85
N SER A 74 3.40 -22.17 12.82
CA SER A 74 2.30 -21.19 12.94
C SER A 74 1.55 -21.04 11.62
N HIS A 75 0.27 -21.41 11.59
CA HIS A 75 -0.63 -21.25 10.47
C HIS A 75 -1.08 -19.78 10.43
N ILE A 76 -0.74 -19.06 9.39
CA ILE A 76 -0.99 -17.60 9.28
C ILE A 76 -2.07 -17.28 8.25
N LEU A 77 -2.04 -17.94 7.08
CA LEU A 77 -3.12 -17.85 6.10
C LEU A 77 -3.87 -19.15 6.08
N ASN A 78 -5.18 -19.08 6.21
CA ASN A 78 -6.08 -20.22 6.32
C ASN A 78 -7.13 -20.15 5.20
N ASP A 79 -7.00 -21.00 4.20
CA ASP A 79 -7.86 -21.06 3.01
C ASP A 79 -8.18 -19.69 2.39
N ALA A 80 -7.21 -18.77 2.46
CA ALA A 80 -7.40 -17.41 1.99
C ALA A 80 -7.69 -17.39 0.49
N THR A 81 -8.75 -16.66 0.11
CA THR A 81 -9.18 -16.55 -1.29
C THR A 81 -9.51 -15.11 -1.62
N LEU A 82 -8.91 -14.58 -2.69
CA LEU A 82 -9.19 -13.26 -3.26
C LEU A 82 -8.81 -13.21 -4.74
N ASP A 83 -9.27 -12.20 -5.41
CA ASP A 83 -8.89 -11.87 -6.78
C ASP A 83 -8.64 -10.36 -6.94
N VAL A 84 -7.88 -9.98 -7.97
CA VAL A 84 -7.63 -8.58 -8.34
C VAL A 84 -7.82 -8.43 -9.83
N GLY A 85 -8.68 -7.50 -10.24
CA GLY A 85 -8.93 -7.17 -11.64
C GLY A 85 -7.87 -6.24 -12.24
N GLU A 86 -7.84 -6.16 -13.56
CA GLU A 86 -6.95 -5.24 -14.27
C GLU A 86 -7.27 -3.77 -13.93
N GLY A 87 -6.25 -2.99 -13.55
CA GLY A 87 -6.39 -1.59 -13.15
C GLY A 87 -7.21 -1.38 -11.87
N GLU A 88 -7.40 -2.42 -11.08
CA GLU A 88 -8.12 -2.35 -9.81
C GLU A 88 -7.18 -2.02 -8.64
N ILE A 89 -7.67 -1.20 -7.71
CA ILE A 89 -7.05 -1.01 -6.40
C ILE A 89 -7.86 -1.77 -5.37
N VAL A 90 -7.24 -2.78 -4.78
CA VAL A 90 -7.82 -3.63 -3.73
C VAL A 90 -7.18 -3.30 -2.39
N ALA A 91 -8.00 -3.01 -1.38
CA ALA A 91 -7.53 -2.83 -0.01
C ALA A 91 -7.65 -4.14 0.80
N LEU A 92 -6.58 -4.53 1.48
CA LEU A 92 -6.60 -5.59 2.48
C LEU A 92 -6.78 -4.97 3.86
N LEU A 93 -7.93 -5.23 4.48
CA LEU A 93 -8.30 -4.71 5.79
C LEU A 93 -8.21 -5.80 6.85
N GLY A 94 -8.17 -5.42 8.12
CA GLY A 94 -8.15 -6.34 9.25
C GLY A 94 -7.19 -5.89 10.35
N ARG A 95 -7.33 -6.49 11.53
CA ARG A 95 -6.52 -6.15 12.72
C ARG A 95 -5.05 -6.52 12.53
N ASN A 96 -4.19 -5.99 13.40
CA ASN A 96 -2.78 -6.38 13.43
C ASN A 96 -2.69 -7.89 13.73
N GLY A 97 -1.84 -8.60 12.98
CA GLY A 97 -1.72 -10.05 13.06
C GLY A 97 -2.77 -10.85 12.27
N ALA A 98 -3.71 -10.21 11.55
CA ALA A 98 -4.71 -10.92 10.73
C ALA A 98 -4.13 -11.68 9.52
N GLY A 99 -2.87 -11.41 9.13
CA GLY A 99 -2.21 -12.09 8.01
C GLY A 99 -2.00 -11.23 6.76
N LYS A 100 -2.37 -9.93 6.77
CA LYS A 100 -2.30 -9.02 5.61
C LYS A 100 -0.92 -8.98 4.94
N SER A 101 0.12 -8.62 5.69
CA SER A 101 1.50 -8.58 5.15
C SER A 101 2.01 -9.97 4.76
N THR A 102 1.54 -11.04 5.42
CA THR A 102 1.85 -12.43 5.02
C THR A 102 1.23 -12.76 3.68
N LEU A 103 0.01 -12.31 3.41
CA LEU A 103 -0.66 -12.47 2.13
C LEU A 103 0.12 -11.75 1.01
N LEU A 104 0.51 -10.48 1.20
CA LEU A 104 1.35 -9.78 0.24
C LEU A 104 2.69 -10.49 0.00
N LYS A 105 3.36 -10.94 1.07
CA LYS A 105 4.61 -11.71 0.97
C LYS A 105 4.43 -13.05 0.27
N THR A 106 3.26 -13.69 0.40
CA THR A 106 2.98 -14.96 -0.27
C THR A 106 2.77 -14.73 -1.76
N ILE A 107 2.05 -13.68 -2.17
CA ILE A 107 1.94 -13.28 -3.58
C ILE A 107 3.32 -12.96 -4.17
N ALA A 108 4.16 -12.25 -3.42
CA ALA A 108 5.52 -11.89 -3.85
C ALA A 108 6.53 -13.06 -3.82
N GLY A 109 6.14 -14.26 -3.37
CA GLY A 109 7.00 -15.44 -3.27
C GLY A 109 8.05 -15.39 -2.16
N LEU A 110 7.91 -14.47 -1.21
CA LEU A 110 8.75 -14.34 -0.01
C LEU A 110 8.33 -15.31 1.10
N VAL A 111 7.04 -15.68 1.11
CA VAL A 111 6.49 -16.74 1.96
C VAL A 111 5.90 -17.79 1.05
N ARG A 112 6.26 -19.05 1.25
CA ARG A 112 5.78 -20.13 0.39
C ARG A 112 4.36 -20.55 0.78
N ALA A 113 3.45 -20.58 -0.20
CA ALA A 113 2.18 -21.27 -0.07
C ALA A 113 2.41 -22.77 0.16
N ARG A 114 1.75 -23.37 1.14
CA ARG A 114 1.83 -24.81 1.40
C ARG A 114 0.77 -25.56 0.61
N THR A 115 -0.41 -25.00 0.48
CA THR A 115 -1.54 -25.49 -0.32
C THR A 115 -2.28 -24.31 -0.94
N GLY A 116 -3.19 -24.60 -1.88
CA GLY A 116 -3.91 -23.61 -2.65
C GLY A 116 -3.22 -23.28 -3.97
N ALA A 117 -3.73 -22.31 -4.69
CA ALA A 117 -3.22 -21.88 -5.99
C ALA A 117 -3.10 -20.36 -6.05
N ILE A 118 -2.06 -19.86 -6.72
CA ILE A 118 -1.83 -18.44 -6.99
C ILE A 118 -1.56 -18.31 -8.49
N GLU A 119 -2.42 -17.57 -9.17
CA GLU A 119 -2.28 -17.31 -10.60
C GLU A 119 -2.07 -15.82 -10.85
N LEU A 120 -1.10 -15.48 -11.69
CA LEU A 120 -0.85 -14.14 -12.19
C LEU A 120 -1.05 -14.14 -13.69
N ASP A 121 -1.98 -13.34 -14.21
CA ASP A 121 -2.35 -13.29 -15.64
C ASP A 121 -2.67 -14.69 -16.22
N GLY A 122 -3.34 -15.55 -15.44
CA GLY A 122 -3.67 -16.93 -15.81
C GLY A 122 -2.50 -17.89 -15.78
N ARG A 123 -1.33 -17.47 -15.33
CA ARG A 123 -0.15 -18.32 -15.13
C ARG A 123 -0.03 -18.72 -13.66
N ASP A 124 0.12 -20.02 -13.41
CA ASP A 124 0.40 -20.52 -12.07
C ASP A 124 1.80 -20.04 -11.59
N ILE A 125 1.80 -19.33 -10.47
CA ILE A 125 3.00 -18.83 -9.78
C ILE A 125 3.16 -19.48 -8.40
N THR A 126 2.33 -20.45 -8.05
CA THR A 126 2.32 -21.12 -6.75
C THR A 126 3.71 -21.70 -6.44
N GLY A 127 4.29 -21.26 -5.34
CA GLY A 127 5.60 -21.75 -4.89
C GLY A 127 6.81 -21.31 -5.72
N LEU A 128 6.63 -20.44 -6.73
CA LEU A 128 7.75 -19.80 -7.41
C LEU A 128 8.53 -18.90 -6.44
N PRO A 129 9.87 -18.83 -6.55
CA PRO A 129 10.68 -17.93 -5.72
C PRO A 129 10.50 -16.47 -6.14
N ALA A 130 10.62 -15.55 -5.19
CA ALA A 130 10.41 -14.12 -5.37
C ALA A 130 11.10 -13.50 -6.60
N PRO A 131 12.35 -13.84 -6.98
CA PRO A 131 12.97 -13.30 -8.19
C PRO A 131 12.25 -13.70 -9.48
N GLN A 132 11.62 -14.87 -9.53
CA GLN A 132 10.85 -15.31 -10.71
C GLN A 132 9.51 -14.56 -10.76
N ILE A 133 8.83 -14.40 -9.63
CA ILE A 133 7.57 -13.64 -9.53
C ILE A 133 7.78 -12.17 -9.90
N ALA A 134 8.88 -11.56 -9.42
CA ALA A 134 9.24 -10.19 -9.79
C ALA A 134 9.43 -10.03 -11.32
N ARG A 135 10.04 -11.01 -11.98
CA ARG A 135 10.20 -11.02 -13.46
C ARG A 135 8.88 -11.14 -14.21
N LEU A 136 7.87 -11.70 -13.58
CA LEU A 136 6.53 -11.81 -14.16
C LEU A 136 5.70 -10.53 -14.00
N GLY A 137 6.26 -9.48 -13.39
CA GLY A 137 5.61 -8.18 -13.30
C GLY A 137 4.98 -7.86 -11.95
N VAL A 138 5.35 -8.54 -10.87
CA VAL A 138 4.94 -8.18 -9.51
C VAL A 138 5.94 -7.23 -8.87
N GLY A 139 5.51 -6.01 -8.53
CA GLY A 139 6.25 -5.06 -7.71
C GLY A 139 5.84 -5.17 -6.24
N TYR A 140 6.78 -5.10 -5.31
CA TYR A 140 6.48 -5.12 -3.87
C TYR A 140 7.23 -4.02 -3.13
N VAL A 141 6.47 -3.22 -2.39
CA VAL A 141 6.98 -2.23 -1.43
C VAL A 141 6.65 -2.73 -0.04
N PRO A 142 7.64 -3.22 0.72
CA PRO A 142 7.43 -3.68 2.09
C PRO A 142 7.23 -2.51 3.05
N GLN A 143 6.64 -2.78 4.21
CA GLN A 143 6.70 -1.87 5.36
C GLN A 143 8.17 -1.50 5.64
N GLY A 144 8.44 -0.22 5.92
CA GLY A 144 9.81 0.28 6.08
C GLY A 144 10.56 0.50 4.76
N ARG A 145 9.83 0.53 3.60
CA ARG A 145 10.34 0.95 2.28
C ARG A 145 11.32 -0.02 1.61
N GLY A 146 12.22 -0.64 2.37
CA GLY A 146 13.18 -1.66 1.90
C GLY A 146 14.20 -1.13 0.89
N LEU A 147 14.53 0.16 0.89
CA LEU A 147 15.60 0.72 0.06
C LEU A 147 16.97 0.24 0.54
N PHE A 148 17.93 0.17 -0.39
CA PHE A 148 19.33 -0.06 -0.09
C PHE A 148 19.97 1.28 0.32
N ALA A 149 20.16 1.49 1.62
CA ALA A 149 20.52 2.77 2.22
C ALA A 149 21.81 3.38 1.65
N GLY A 150 22.88 2.65 1.57
CA GLY A 150 24.17 3.15 1.04
C GLY A 150 24.22 3.33 -0.49
N MET A 151 23.13 3.04 -1.21
CA MET A 151 23.05 3.16 -2.66
C MET A 151 22.28 4.43 -3.06
N THR A 152 22.63 5.00 -4.21
CA THR A 152 21.90 6.16 -4.77
C THR A 152 20.48 5.78 -5.20
N VAL A 153 19.63 6.78 -5.44
CA VAL A 153 18.31 6.57 -6.05
C VAL A 153 18.46 5.85 -7.39
N ALA A 154 19.42 6.29 -8.24
CA ALA A 154 19.70 5.66 -9.54
C ALA A 154 20.01 4.18 -9.40
N ASP A 155 20.89 3.81 -8.45
CA ASP A 155 21.26 2.41 -8.21
C ASP A 155 20.07 1.59 -7.72
N ASN A 156 19.24 2.15 -6.80
CA ASN A 156 18.03 1.51 -6.34
C ASN A 156 17.05 1.24 -7.50
N LEU A 157 16.84 2.20 -8.40
CA LEU A 157 15.97 2.03 -9.58
C LEU A 157 16.58 0.99 -10.56
N ALA A 158 17.90 1.02 -10.75
CA ALA A 158 18.60 0.04 -11.60
C ALA A 158 18.41 -1.39 -11.09
N LEU A 159 18.50 -1.62 -9.77
CA LEU A 159 18.21 -2.93 -9.17
C LEU A 159 16.77 -3.39 -9.42
N GLY A 160 15.81 -2.47 -9.40
CA GLY A 160 14.41 -2.76 -9.75
C GLY A 160 14.30 -3.27 -11.20
N ARG A 161 15.01 -2.66 -12.13
CA ARG A 161 15.03 -3.07 -13.55
C ARG A 161 15.71 -4.41 -13.78
N LEU A 162 16.83 -4.68 -13.10
CA LEU A 162 17.55 -5.95 -13.22
C LEU A 162 16.71 -7.16 -12.83
N ALA A 163 15.78 -6.97 -11.90
CA ALA A 163 14.90 -8.05 -11.47
C ALA A 163 13.84 -8.44 -12.51
N ARG A 164 13.63 -7.63 -13.59
CA ARG A 164 12.50 -7.77 -14.50
C ARG A 164 12.91 -7.90 -15.95
N ALA A 165 12.14 -8.71 -16.71
CA ALA A 165 12.29 -8.78 -18.15
C ALA A 165 11.86 -7.44 -18.79
N THR A 166 12.55 -7.05 -19.85
CA THR A 166 12.24 -5.83 -20.62
C THR A 166 11.55 -6.16 -21.94
N ASP A 167 11.09 -7.40 -22.11
CA ASP A 167 10.58 -7.95 -23.38
C ASP A 167 9.11 -7.59 -23.68
N GLY A 168 8.50 -6.74 -22.85
CA GLY A 168 7.18 -6.16 -23.14
C GLY A 168 6.02 -7.15 -23.14
N SER A 169 6.17 -8.32 -22.52
CA SER A 169 5.19 -9.41 -22.60
C SER A 169 3.81 -9.06 -22.05
N ARG A 170 3.68 -8.16 -21.09
CA ARG A 170 2.42 -7.51 -20.65
C ARG A 170 2.69 -6.25 -19.83
N GLY A 171 1.81 -5.26 -19.98
CA GLY A 171 1.81 -4.04 -19.19
C GLY A 171 2.72 -2.93 -19.72
N VAL A 172 2.77 -1.84 -18.99
CA VAL A 172 3.58 -0.67 -19.30
C VAL A 172 5.01 -0.91 -18.86
N VAL A 173 5.97 -0.67 -19.75
CA VAL A 173 7.38 -0.61 -19.34
C VAL A 173 7.63 0.71 -18.62
N TRP A 174 7.96 0.61 -17.33
CA TRP A 174 8.28 1.76 -16.49
C TRP A 174 9.74 2.17 -16.68
N SER A 175 9.99 3.00 -17.71
CA SER A 175 11.28 3.67 -17.90
C SER A 175 11.52 4.74 -16.83
N GLU A 176 12.74 5.27 -16.73
CA GLU A 176 13.04 6.38 -15.82
C GLU A 176 12.20 7.61 -16.16
N GLU A 177 12.05 7.93 -17.44
CA GLU A 177 11.25 9.07 -17.92
C GLU A 177 9.82 8.93 -17.44
N LYS A 178 9.22 7.74 -17.60
CA LYS A 178 7.85 7.50 -17.14
C LYS A 178 7.74 7.54 -15.61
N ILE A 179 8.71 7.04 -14.88
CA ILE A 179 8.75 7.15 -13.41
C ILE A 179 8.78 8.64 -12.99
N PHE A 180 9.54 9.49 -13.68
CA PHE A 180 9.64 10.91 -13.36
C PHE A 180 8.38 11.71 -13.68
N GLU A 181 7.48 11.22 -14.56
CA GLU A 181 6.14 11.81 -14.74
C GLU A 181 5.30 11.69 -13.47
N TYR A 182 5.47 10.62 -12.71
CA TYR A 182 4.76 10.37 -11.44
C TYR A 182 5.52 10.89 -10.21
N PHE A 183 6.84 10.87 -10.25
CA PHE A 183 7.74 11.25 -9.16
C PHE A 183 8.80 12.26 -9.62
N PRO A 184 8.42 13.48 -10.03
CA PRO A 184 9.35 14.45 -10.64
C PRO A 184 10.51 14.83 -9.70
N ARG A 185 10.28 14.86 -8.38
CA ARG A 185 11.32 15.17 -7.38
C ARG A 185 12.46 14.16 -7.38
N LEU A 186 12.22 12.91 -7.75
CA LEU A 186 13.28 11.89 -7.78
C LEU A 186 14.34 12.18 -8.83
N LYS A 187 13.98 12.89 -9.93
CA LYS A 187 14.93 13.28 -10.96
C LYS A 187 16.09 14.11 -10.41
N GLU A 188 15.81 15.01 -9.47
CA GLU A 188 16.82 15.85 -8.83
C GLU A 188 17.62 15.09 -7.76
N ARG A 189 17.13 13.94 -7.32
CA ARG A 189 17.69 13.11 -6.26
C ARG A 189 18.45 11.87 -6.74
N MET A 190 18.58 11.68 -8.06
CA MET A 190 19.12 10.46 -8.65
C MET A 190 20.51 10.07 -8.11
N HIS A 191 21.34 11.06 -7.80
CA HIS A 191 22.71 10.84 -7.30
C HIS A 191 22.80 10.91 -5.76
N VAL A 192 21.69 11.08 -5.06
CA VAL A 192 21.63 11.13 -3.59
C VAL A 192 21.49 9.70 -3.07
N ALA A 193 22.27 9.33 -2.05
CA ALA A 193 22.10 8.05 -1.39
C ALA A 193 20.79 8.00 -0.60
N ALA A 194 20.16 6.83 -0.57
CA ALA A 194 18.78 6.67 -0.08
C ALA A 194 18.60 7.05 1.39
N ASP A 195 19.62 6.91 2.21
CA ASP A 195 19.63 7.29 3.63
C ASP A 195 19.66 8.81 3.87
N TYR A 196 20.05 9.62 2.88
CA TYR A 196 20.00 11.09 2.96
C TYR A 196 18.68 11.68 2.43
N LEU A 197 17.77 10.86 1.94
CA LEU A 197 16.45 11.31 1.49
C LEU A 197 15.52 11.56 2.69
N SER A 198 14.61 12.52 2.54
CA SER A 198 13.47 12.65 3.46
C SER A 198 12.59 11.41 3.43
N GLY A 199 11.80 11.18 4.51
CA GLY A 199 10.90 10.03 4.58
C GLY A 199 9.94 9.92 3.38
N GLY A 200 9.45 11.05 2.87
CA GLY A 200 8.61 11.09 1.67
C GLY A 200 9.37 10.73 0.39
N GLU A 201 10.57 11.29 0.20
CA GLU A 201 11.42 10.95 -0.95
C GLU A 201 11.84 9.47 -0.94
N GLN A 202 12.14 8.92 0.25
CA GLN A 202 12.43 7.49 0.39
C GLN A 202 11.22 6.63 -0.01
N GLN A 203 10.00 7.02 0.38
CA GLN A 203 8.79 6.28 0.00
C GLN A 203 8.55 6.35 -1.51
N MET A 204 8.71 7.54 -2.11
CA MET A 204 8.63 7.71 -3.57
C MET A 204 9.67 6.85 -4.29
N ALA A 205 10.93 6.83 -3.81
CA ALA A 205 11.99 6.01 -4.38
C ALA A 205 11.70 4.50 -4.25
N ALA A 206 11.11 4.06 -3.13
CA ALA A 206 10.72 2.66 -2.93
C ALA A 206 9.61 2.23 -3.90
N VAL A 207 8.58 3.07 -4.11
CA VAL A 207 7.52 2.82 -5.09
C VAL A 207 8.09 2.85 -6.52
N ALA A 208 8.92 3.84 -6.85
CA ALA A 208 9.58 3.96 -8.14
C ALA A 208 10.45 2.73 -8.46
N ARG A 209 11.22 2.23 -7.49
CA ARG A 209 11.99 0.98 -7.64
C ARG A 209 11.07 -0.22 -7.86
N ALA A 210 9.97 -0.31 -7.11
CA ALA A 210 9.00 -1.39 -7.26
C ALA A 210 8.28 -1.34 -8.61
N LEU A 211 8.14 -0.21 -9.25
CA LEU A 211 7.61 -0.04 -10.60
C LEU A 211 8.65 -0.26 -11.69
N SER A 212 9.96 -0.03 -11.43
CA SER A 212 11.01 -0.05 -12.45
C SER A 212 11.02 -1.35 -13.27
N GLY A 213 10.86 -1.26 -14.58
CA GLY A 213 10.74 -2.39 -15.51
C GLY A 213 9.29 -2.65 -15.95
N ASN A 214 8.93 -3.91 -16.18
CA ASN A 214 7.58 -4.30 -16.57
C ASN A 214 6.79 -4.75 -15.33
N VAL A 215 5.77 -4.00 -14.93
CA VAL A 215 4.95 -4.27 -13.73
C VAL A 215 3.47 -4.17 -14.07
N SER A 216 2.72 -5.24 -13.80
CA SER A 216 1.27 -5.32 -13.94
C SER A 216 0.54 -5.31 -12.59
N LEU A 217 1.21 -5.75 -11.52
CA LEU A 217 0.67 -5.81 -10.16
C LEU A 217 1.64 -5.18 -9.16
N LEU A 218 1.18 -4.18 -8.42
CA LEU A 218 1.94 -3.50 -7.36
C LEU A 218 1.36 -3.85 -5.98
N LEU A 219 2.21 -4.36 -5.09
CA LEU A 219 1.87 -4.71 -3.72
C LEU A 219 2.46 -3.65 -2.79
N LEU A 220 1.62 -3.01 -1.96
CA LEU A 220 1.98 -1.92 -1.06
C LEU A 220 1.65 -2.29 0.38
N ASP A 221 2.65 -2.37 1.25
CA ASP A 221 2.52 -2.69 2.67
C ASP A 221 2.76 -1.42 3.50
N GLU A 222 1.69 -0.78 3.97
CA GLU A 222 1.65 0.45 4.76
C GLU A 222 2.43 1.63 4.10
N PRO A 223 2.09 1.98 2.84
CA PRO A 223 2.88 2.97 2.08
C PRO A 223 2.79 4.40 2.61
N PHE A 224 1.84 4.70 3.47
CA PHE A 224 1.65 6.05 4.03
C PHE A 224 2.19 6.20 5.46
N GLU A 225 2.70 5.10 6.06
CA GLU A 225 3.17 5.11 7.44
C GLU A 225 4.30 6.13 7.68
N GLY A 226 4.14 6.97 8.71
CA GLY A 226 5.16 7.94 9.15
C GLY A 226 5.43 9.08 8.17
N LEU A 227 4.53 9.34 7.21
CA LEU A 227 4.66 10.42 6.24
C LEU A 227 3.90 11.68 6.67
N ALA A 228 4.44 12.84 6.27
CA ALA A 228 3.75 14.11 6.44
C ALA A 228 2.47 14.16 5.58
N PRO A 229 1.39 14.82 6.03
CA PRO A 229 0.11 14.85 5.31
C PRO A 229 0.20 15.30 3.85
N THR A 230 1.07 16.26 3.55
CA THR A 230 1.29 16.73 2.17
C THR A 230 1.86 15.65 1.26
N VAL A 231 2.76 14.80 1.80
CA VAL A 231 3.35 13.67 1.06
C VAL A 231 2.33 12.55 0.88
N VAL A 232 1.50 12.30 1.91
CA VAL A 232 0.38 11.35 1.83
C VAL A 232 -0.57 11.73 0.69
N GLN A 233 -0.95 13.01 0.60
CA GLN A 233 -1.81 13.50 -0.49
C GLN A 233 -1.15 13.38 -1.87
N GLU A 234 0.15 13.63 -1.96
CA GLU A 234 0.91 13.48 -3.21
C GLU A 234 0.93 12.00 -3.66
N LEU A 235 1.29 11.08 -2.77
CA LEU A 235 1.28 9.64 -3.05
C LEU A 235 -0.12 9.08 -3.34
N PHE A 236 -1.13 9.56 -2.65
CA PHE A 236 -2.52 9.20 -2.93
C PHE A 236 -2.88 9.49 -4.39
N ARG A 237 -2.60 10.72 -4.86
CA ARG A 237 -2.84 11.11 -6.26
C ARG A 237 -2.01 10.28 -7.24
N VAL A 238 -0.79 9.92 -6.86
CA VAL A 238 0.05 9.04 -7.67
C VAL A 238 -0.58 7.66 -7.79
N PHE A 239 -0.99 7.03 -6.68
CA PHE A 239 -1.62 5.70 -6.72
C PHE A 239 -2.95 5.72 -7.50
N ASP A 240 -3.75 6.78 -7.35
CA ASP A 240 -4.98 6.94 -8.13
C ASP A 240 -4.72 7.03 -9.64
N LYS A 241 -3.65 7.72 -10.07
CA LYS A 241 -3.24 7.74 -11.47
C LYS A 241 -2.64 6.42 -11.95
N LEU A 242 -1.87 5.73 -11.09
CA LEU A 242 -1.21 4.46 -11.41
C LEU A 242 -2.20 3.36 -11.79
N ARG A 243 -3.44 3.36 -11.23
CA ARG A 243 -4.49 2.37 -11.57
C ARG A 243 -4.79 2.24 -13.07
N ARG A 244 -4.51 3.28 -13.85
CA ARG A 244 -4.69 3.25 -15.31
C ARG A 244 -3.71 2.32 -16.03
N HIS A 245 -2.67 1.87 -15.33
CA HIS A 245 -1.55 1.13 -15.91
C HIS A 245 -1.16 -0.11 -15.11
N VAL A 246 -1.50 -0.16 -13.82
CA VAL A 246 -1.07 -1.23 -12.92
C VAL A 246 -2.17 -1.50 -11.89
N SER A 247 -2.43 -2.77 -11.61
CA SER A 247 -3.31 -3.17 -10.52
C SER A 247 -2.58 -3.06 -9.18
N ILE A 248 -3.28 -2.70 -8.11
CA ILE A 248 -2.66 -2.42 -6.82
C ILE A 248 -3.35 -3.23 -5.72
N VAL A 249 -2.57 -3.89 -4.87
CA VAL A 249 -3.03 -4.42 -3.59
C VAL A 249 -2.37 -3.61 -2.48
N ILE A 250 -3.17 -2.99 -1.62
CA ILE A 250 -2.68 -2.10 -0.59
C ILE A 250 -3.13 -2.54 0.80
N VAL A 251 -2.20 -2.59 1.74
CA VAL A 251 -2.45 -2.71 3.18
C VAL A 251 -2.22 -1.35 3.82
N GLU A 252 -3.20 -0.85 4.58
CA GLU A 252 -3.07 0.44 5.24
C GLU A 252 -3.93 0.49 6.51
N HIS A 253 -3.46 1.24 7.52
CA HIS A 253 -4.17 1.42 8.78
C HIS A 253 -5.13 2.61 8.78
N ASN A 254 -4.84 3.63 7.97
CA ASN A 254 -5.75 4.76 7.80
C ASN A 254 -6.91 4.36 6.88
N LEU A 255 -8.02 3.96 7.52
CA LEU A 255 -9.19 3.44 6.82
C LEU A 255 -9.82 4.46 5.87
N ASP A 256 -9.95 5.72 6.28
CA ASP A 256 -10.57 6.74 5.44
C ASP A 256 -9.77 6.96 4.16
N LEU A 257 -8.44 6.95 4.29
CA LEU A 257 -7.53 7.12 3.16
C LEU A 257 -7.58 5.92 2.20
N VAL A 258 -7.47 4.70 2.73
CA VAL A 258 -7.43 3.52 1.89
C VAL A 258 -8.78 3.21 1.25
N LEU A 259 -9.89 3.44 1.94
CA LEU A 259 -11.24 3.26 1.40
C LEU A 259 -11.58 4.29 0.32
N ALA A 260 -11.07 5.53 0.45
CA ALA A 260 -11.21 6.53 -0.60
C ALA A 260 -10.44 6.15 -1.88
N LEU A 261 -9.33 5.42 -1.74
CA LEU A 261 -8.49 5.00 -2.86
C LEU A 261 -8.94 3.69 -3.51
N ALA A 262 -9.40 2.72 -2.72
CA ALA A 262 -9.71 1.37 -3.17
C ALA A 262 -11.03 1.25 -3.95
N ASP A 263 -11.08 0.33 -4.91
CA ASP A 263 -12.31 -0.08 -5.61
C ASP A 263 -13.05 -1.14 -4.79
N ARG A 264 -12.32 -2.16 -4.35
CA ARG A 264 -12.83 -3.25 -3.49
C ARG A 264 -11.97 -3.44 -2.26
N VAL A 265 -12.56 -4.09 -1.29
CA VAL A 265 -11.91 -4.46 -0.04
C VAL A 265 -12.03 -5.96 0.20
N PHE A 266 -11.00 -6.53 0.81
CA PHE A 266 -11.02 -7.85 1.43
C PHE A 266 -10.64 -7.69 2.89
N ALA A 267 -11.51 -8.12 3.79
CA ALA A 267 -11.23 -8.06 5.21
C ALA A 267 -10.77 -9.43 5.72
N LEU A 268 -9.62 -9.43 6.39
CA LEU A 268 -8.98 -10.62 6.95
C LEU A 268 -9.13 -10.68 8.46
N GLU A 269 -9.48 -11.85 8.96
CA GLU A 269 -9.39 -12.20 10.37
C GLU A 269 -8.74 -13.58 10.49
N ARG A 270 -7.71 -13.69 11.34
CA ARG A 270 -6.98 -14.95 11.62
C ARG A 270 -6.56 -15.73 10.37
N GLY A 271 -6.17 -15.00 9.33
CA GLY A 271 -5.71 -15.59 8.08
C GLY A 271 -6.79 -15.97 7.07
N GLU A 272 -8.06 -15.79 7.40
CA GLU A 272 -9.20 -16.03 6.52
C GLU A 272 -9.74 -14.71 5.96
N VAL A 273 -10.22 -14.74 4.72
CA VAL A 273 -11.00 -13.64 4.15
C VAL A 273 -12.46 -13.86 4.52
N PHE A 274 -12.98 -13.05 5.45
CA PHE A 274 -14.35 -13.21 5.92
C PHE A 274 -15.34 -12.23 5.30
N HIS A 275 -14.84 -11.15 4.66
CA HIS A 275 -15.66 -10.18 3.94
C HIS A 275 -14.95 -9.72 2.67
N GLN A 276 -15.72 -9.53 1.60
CA GLN A 276 -15.29 -8.90 0.35
C GLN A 276 -16.43 -8.04 -0.22
N GLY A 277 -16.08 -6.93 -0.83
CA GLY A 277 -17.07 -6.05 -1.44
C GLY A 277 -16.50 -4.72 -1.93
N PRO A 278 -17.33 -3.85 -2.50
CA PRO A 278 -16.92 -2.51 -2.89
C PRO A 278 -16.48 -1.68 -1.67
N ALA A 279 -15.56 -0.75 -1.86
CA ALA A 279 -15.04 0.09 -0.78
C ALA A 279 -16.04 1.18 -0.34
N GLU A 280 -16.88 1.64 -1.27
CA GLU A 280 -17.80 2.77 -1.04
C GLU A 280 -18.75 2.60 0.17
N PRO A 281 -19.44 1.45 0.38
CA PRO A 281 -20.28 1.26 1.55
C PRO A 281 -19.51 1.41 2.87
N LEU A 282 -18.28 0.93 2.94
CA LEU A 282 -17.45 1.06 4.13
C LEU A 282 -16.93 2.51 4.34
N LEU A 283 -16.86 3.31 3.27
CA LEU A 283 -16.51 4.72 3.36
C LEU A 283 -17.68 5.57 3.86
N THR A 284 -18.90 5.29 3.42
CA THR A 284 -20.09 6.10 3.65
C THR A 284 -20.91 5.70 4.87
N ASP A 285 -20.94 4.40 5.22
CA ASP A 285 -21.69 3.85 6.37
C ASP A 285 -20.73 3.43 7.50
N LEU A 286 -20.65 4.29 8.53
CA LEU A 286 -19.79 4.05 9.69
C LEU A 286 -20.23 2.85 10.54
N ASP A 287 -21.52 2.54 10.60
CA ASP A 287 -22.02 1.40 11.40
C ASP A 287 -21.71 0.09 10.68
N PHE A 288 -21.89 0.04 9.36
CA PHE A 288 -21.45 -1.08 8.55
C PHE A 288 -19.93 -1.30 8.65
N ARG A 289 -19.13 -0.21 8.59
CA ARG A 289 -17.68 -0.27 8.79
C ARG A 289 -17.30 -0.86 10.14
N LYS A 290 -17.96 -0.42 11.23
CA LYS A 290 -17.71 -0.95 12.58
C LYS A 290 -18.06 -2.43 12.67
N GLN A 291 -19.19 -2.84 12.07
CA GLN A 291 -19.60 -4.24 12.04
C GLN A 291 -18.58 -5.14 11.34
N ILE A 292 -18.06 -4.69 10.18
CA ILE A 292 -17.09 -5.47 9.39
C ILE A 292 -15.69 -5.44 10.01
N LEU A 293 -15.25 -4.31 10.58
CA LEU A 293 -13.86 -4.14 11.04
C LEU A 293 -13.69 -4.27 12.56
N TRP A 294 -14.76 -4.59 13.27
CA TRP A 294 -14.76 -4.76 14.75
C TRP A 294 -14.20 -3.53 15.50
N LEU A 295 -14.57 -2.32 15.06
CA LEU A 295 -14.16 -1.03 15.64
C LEU A 295 -15.10 -0.54 16.73
#